data_da7bae08c55c35a003db0fccbed21d22
#
_entry.id   da7bae08c55c35a003db0fccbed21d22
#
_cell.length_a   1.000
_cell.length_b   1.000
_cell.length_c   1.000
_cell.angle_alpha   90.00
_cell.angle_beta   90.00
_cell.angle_gamma   90.00
#
_symmetry.space_group_name_H-M   'P 1'
#
loop_
_entity.id
_entity.type
_entity.pdbx_description
1 polymer ?
#
loop_
_entity_poly.entity_id
_entity_poly.type
_entity_poly.pdbx_seq_one_letter_code
_entity_poly.pdbx_strand_id
1 'polypeptide(L)'
;KFVKAPYAEADGTATVSGDGLNVVWHDFKGEKCADIDAAPVKDTYVVETVSIPEGVKGDIGLVLKGYLQVPVDGIYTLALLSDDGSTLLIDGKLLIDNDGPHSPREVIAQVTLKEGLHPIEIRYFDNNGGTLEMSLINEKGEKQILGKDWLKH
;
A
#
# COMPACT_ATOMS: atom_id res chain seq x y z
N LYS A 1 -33.67 9.31 0.61
CA LYS A 1 -33.06 9.18 1.92
C LYS A 1 -31.60 8.73 1.79
N PHE A 2 -30.69 9.52 2.28
CA PHE A 2 -29.27 9.21 2.25
C PHE A 2 -28.90 8.29 3.42
N VAL A 3 -28.23 7.22 3.11
CA VAL A 3 -27.62 6.34 4.12
C VAL A 3 -26.12 6.63 4.12
N LYS A 4 -25.62 7.12 5.25
CA LYS A 4 -24.19 7.37 5.42
C LYS A 4 -23.47 6.03 5.49
N ALA A 5 -22.44 5.85 4.64
CA ALA A 5 -21.61 4.67 4.70
C ALA A 5 -20.93 4.59 6.09
N PRO A 6 -20.93 3.42 6.74
CA PRO A 6 -20.28 3.28 8.04
C PRO A 6 -18.76 3.42 7.87
N TYR A 7 -18.12 4.04 8.86
CA TYR A 7 -16.67 4.06 8.94
C TYR A 7 -16.15 2.66 9.32
N ALA A 8 -15.11 2.21 8.64
CA ALA A 8 -14.45 0.97 8.98
C ALA A 8 -13.75 1.09 10.35
N GLU A 9 -13.99 0.11 11.22
CA GLU A 9 -13.40 0.05 12.56
C GLU A 9 -11.89 -0.18 12.50
N ALA A 10 -11.18 0.48 13.41
CA ALA A 10 -9.75 0.23 13.60
C ALA A 10 -9.52 -1.10 14.33
N ASP A 11 -8.32 -1.66 14.17
CA ASP A 11 -7.87 -2.85 14.90
C ASP A 11 -7.40 -2.44 16.31
N GLY A 12 -8.27 -2.62 17.31
CA GLY A 12 -7.97 -2.29 18.70
C GLY A 12 -6.94 -3.21 19.36
N THR A 13 -6.55 -4.32 18.70
CA THR A 13 -5.57 -5.27 19.20
C THR A 13 -4.18 -5.07 18.60
N ALA A 14 -4.06 -4.18 17.62
CA ALA A 14 -2.80 -3.92 16.94
C ALA A 14 -1.75 -3.34 17.87
N THR A 15 -0.52 -3.83 17.75
CA THR A 15 0.64 -3.30 18.45
C THR A 15 1.65 -2.80 17.44
N VAL A 16 2.27 -1.66 17.72
CA VAL A 16 3.22 -1.01 16.83
C VAL A 16 4.63 -1.14 17.37
N SER A 17 5.55 -1.62 16.54
CA SER A 17 6.98 -1.73 16.88
C SER A 17 7.79 -0.54 16.39
N GLY A 18 7.33 0.15 15.33
CA GLY A 18 8.03 1.29 14.76
C GLY A 18 7.30 1.92 13.58
N ASP A 19 7.92 2.93 13.01
CA ASP A 19 7.44 3.64 11.84
C ASP A 19 7.71 2.86 10.55
N GLY A 20 6.88 3.08 9.54
CA GLY A 20 7.03 2.47 8.23
C GLY A 20 6.37 1.10 8.10
N LEU A 21 6.64 0.44 6.98
CA LEU A 21 6.08 -0.87 6.65
C LEU A 21 7.16 -1.92 6.53
N ASN A 22 6.83 -3.15 6.91
CA ASN A 22 7.68 -4.31 6.64
C ASN A 22 7.56 -4.70 5.17
N VAL A 23 8.68 -4.90 4.50
CA VAL A 23 8.73 -5.30 3.09
C VAL A 23 9.39 -6.67 2.98
N VAL A 24 8.75 -7.55 2.23
CA VAL A 24 9.34 -8.81 1.79
C VAL A 24 9.62 -8.68 0.30
N TRP A 25 10.88 -8.85 -0.09
CA TRP A 25 11.32 -8.83 -1.48
C TRP A 25 11.40 -10.26 -2.00
N HIS A 26 10.62 -10.55 -3.05
CA HIS A 26 10.62 -11.81 -3.76
C HIS A 26 11.35 -11.68 -5.11
N ASP A 27 12.13 -12.67 -5.46
CA ASP A 27 12.67 -12.81 -6.81
C ASP A 27 11.55 -13.33 -7.70
N PHE A 28 10.85 -12.39 -8.34
CA PHE A 28 9.57 -12.66 -9.00
C PHE A 28 9.51 -12.07 -10.40
N LYS A 29 9.16 -12.91 -11.35
CA LYS A 29 8.80 -12.50 -12.71
C LYS A 29 7.42 -13.05 -13.04
N GLY A 30 6.46 -12.16 -13.22
CA GLY A 30 5.09 -12.56 -13.47
C GLY A 30 4.20 -11.39 -13.88
N GLU A 31 2.90 -11.62 -13.88
CA GLU A 31 1.92 -10.68 -14.40
C GLU A 31 0.81 -10.36 -13.41
N LYS A 32 0.84 -10.97 -12.22
CA LYS A 32 -0.20 -10.80 -11.18
C LYS A 32 0.40 -10.72 -9.80
N CYS A 33 -0.07 -9.76 -9.01
CA CYS A 33 0.35 -9.62 -7.61
C CYS A 33 0.03 -10.86 -6.76
N ALA A 34 -1.03 -11.60 -7.08
CA ALA A 34 -1.41 -12.80 -6.35
C ALA A 34 -0.37 -13.92 -6.42
N ASP A 35 0.49 -13.92 -7.43
CA ASP A 35 1.48 -14.97 -7.64
C ASP A 35 2.81 -14.71 -6.92
N ILE A 36 2.97 -13.54 -6.30
CA ILE A 36 4.24 -13.14 -5.65
C ILE A 36 4.63 -14.12 -4.53
N ASP A 37 3.67 -14.57 -3.70
CA ASP A 37 3.96 -15.42 -2.54
C ASP A 37 4.59 -16.77 -2.92
N ALA A 38 4.36 -17.25 -4.13
CA ALA A 38 4.94 -18.51 -4.60
C ALA A 38 6.42 -18.37 -5.00
N ALA A 39 6.91 -17.14 -5.15
CA ALA A 39 8.29 -16.88 -5.56
C ALA A 39 9.24 -16.87 -4.36
N PRO A 40 10.53 -17.18 -4.58
CA PRO A 40 11.52 -17.18 -3.51
C PRO A 40 11.68 -15.81 -2.84
N VAL A 41 11.78 -15.79 -1.53
CA VAL A 41 12.11 -14.59 -0.76
C VAL A 41 13.60 -14.30 -0.92
N LYS A 42 13.93 -13.09 -1.28
CA LYS A 42 15.31 -12.64 -1.44
C LYS A 42 15.81 -11.85 -0.26
N ASP A 43 14.99 -10.97 0.30
CA ASP A 43 15.36 -10.17 1.49
C ASP A 43 14.13 -9.53 2.14
N THR A 44 14.33 -8.93 3.29
CA THR A 44 13.33 -8.19 4.04
C THR A 44 13.87 -6.84 4.47
N TYR A 45 12.98 -5.84 4.53
CA TYR A 45 13.33 -4.46 4.87
C TYR A 45 12.23 -3.80 5.68
N VAL A 46 12.53 -2.60 6.20
CA VAL A 46 11.54 -1.64 6.65
C VAL A 46 11.67 -0.40 5.77
N VAL A 47 10.57 0.11 5.25
CA VAL A 47 10.52 1.34 4.45
C VAL A 47 9.65 2.38 5.14
N GLU A 48 10.05 3.64 5.07
CA GLU A 48 9.28 4.74 5.65
C GLU A 48 8.08 5.15 4.79
N THR A 49 8.18 4.95 3.48
CA THR A 49 7.14 5.25 2.51
C THR A 49 6.87 4.03 1.64
N VAL A 50 5.72 4.01 0.96
CA VAL A 50 5.44 3.00 -0.07
C VAL A 50 6.31 3.31 -1.27
N SER A 51 7.38 2.54 -1.44
CA SER A 51 8.42 2.79 -2.42
C SER A 51 9.20 1.52 -2.70
N ILE A 52 10.00 1.55 -3.77
CA ILE A 52 10.96 0.49 -4.06
C ILE A 52 12.21 0.78 -3.21
N PRO A 53 12.62 -0.14 -2.30
CA PRO A 53 13.82 0.10 -1.49
C PRO A 53 15.06 0.28 -2.35
N GLU A 54 15.99 1.11 -1.88
CA GLU A 54 17.26 1.32 -2.56
C GLU A 54 18.01 0.00 -2.75
N GLY A 55 18.56 -0.21 -3.94
CA GLY A 55 19.28 -1.44 -4.29
C GLY A 55 18.40 -2.60 -4.76
N VAL A 56 17.09 -2.48 -4.64
CA VAL A 56 16.14 -3.47 -5.13
C VAL A 56 15.89 -3.20 -6.61
N LYS A 57 16.22 -4.17 -7.45
CA LYS A 57 16.13 -4.03 -8.92
C LYS A 57 15.98 -5.39 -9.58
N GLY A 58 15.73 -5.37 -10.87
CA GLY A 58 15.52 -6.58 -11.68
C GLY A 58 14.04 -6.95 -11.72
N ASP A 59 13.78 -8.24 -11.82
CA ASP A 59 12.43 -8.79 -11.75
C ASP A 59 12.07 -8.96 -10.27
N ILE A 60 11.17 -8.13 -9.77
CA ILE A 60 10.87 -8.05 -8.34
C ILE A 60 9.39 -8.21 -8.04
N GLY A 61 9.10 -8.81 -6.89
CA GLY A 61 7.81 -8.74 -6.24
C GLY A 61 7.99 -8.24 -4.82
N LEU A 62 7.22 -7.25 -4.42
CA LEU A 62 7.27 -6.70 -3.08
C LEU A 62 5.92 -6.88 -2.39
N VAL A 63 5.96 -7.30 -1.13
CA VAL A 63 4.80 -7.32 -0.24
C VAL A 63 5.11 -6.41 0.93
N LEU A 64 4.38 -5.30 1.03
CA LEU A 64 4.54 -4.30 2.08
C LEU A 64 3.38 -4.42 3.05
N LYS A 65 3.66 -4.67 4.32
CA LYS A 65 2.64 -4.88 5.36
C LYS A 65 2.88 -4.03 6.58
N GLY A 66 1.80 -3.64 7.20
CA GLY A 66 1.79 -2.93 8.47
C GLY A 66 0.44 -2.32 8.74
N TYR A 67 0.45 -1.10 9.21
CA TYR A 67 -0.76 -0.38 9.59
C TYR A 67 -0.77 1.03 9.02
N LEU A 68 -1.95 1.46 8.59
CA LEU A 68 -2.24 2.87 8.34
C LEU A 68 -2.75 3.47 9.66
N GLN A 69 -2.04 4.46 10.19
CA GLN A 69 -2.47 5.18 11.38
C GLN A 69 -3.34 6.35 10.97
N VAL A 70 -4.63 6.22 11.25
CA VAL A 70 -5.65 7.22 10.88
C VAL A 70 -5.84 8.18 12.06
N PRO A 71 -5.61 9.50 11.88
CA PRO A 71 -5.61 10.45 12.99
C PRO A 71 -7.00 10.85 13.47
N VAL A 72 -8.01 10.75 12.63
CA VAL A 72 -9.39 11.18 12.92
C VAL A 72 -10.35 10.45 11.99
N ASP A 73 -11.57 10.19 12.47
CA ASP A 73 -12.64 9.62 11.64
C ASP A 73 -12.83 10.48 10.39
N GLY A 74 -12.86 9.86 9.22
CA GLY A 74 -13.02 10.62 8.00
C GLY A 74 -13.08 9.79 6.73
N ILE A 75 -13.21 10.49 5.62
CA ILE A 75 -13.11 9.95 4.26
C ILE A 75 -11.71 10.25 3.77
N TYR A 76 -10.99 9.20 3.39
CA TYR A 76 -9.61 9.31 2.92
C TYR A 76 -9.53 8.93 1.45
N THR A 77 -8.92 9.79 0.66
CA THR A 77 -8.67 9.55 -0.76
C THR A 77 -7.22 9.14 -0.94
N LEU A 78 -7.02 7.91 -1.40
CA LEU A 78 -5.70 7.32 -1.58
C LEU A 78 -5.40 7.13 -3.06
N ALA A 79 -4.16 7.36 -3.44
CA ALA A 79 -3.67 7.16 -4.80
C ALA A 79 -2.50 6.20 -4.78
N LEU A 80 -2.55 5.17 -5.62
CA LEU A 80 -1.48 4.20 -5.79
C LEU A 80 -0.97 4.29 -7.21
N LEU A 81 0.29 4.72 -7.36
CA LEU A 81 0.99 4.83 -8.62
C LEU A 81 1.98 3.70 -8.74
N SER A 82 1.92 2.95 -9.81
CA SER A 82 2.92 1.91 -10.06
C SER A 82 3.16 1.62 -11.54
N ASP A 83 4.34 1.11 -11.79
CA ASP A 83 4.78 0.43 -12.99
C ASP A 83 5.62 -0.76 -12.50
N ASP A 84 5.32 -2.02 -12.69
CA ASP A 84 4.11 -2.54 -13.29
C ASP A 84 2.92 -2.55 -12.30
N GLY A 85 2.42 -3.72 -11.96
CA GLY A 85 1.18 -3.89 -11.22
C GLY A 85 1.29 -3.73 -9.71
N SER A 86 0.20 -3.27 -9.11
CA SER A 86 0.08 -3.16 -7.67
C SER A 86 -1.35 -3.34 -7.19
N THR A 87 -1.49 -3.68 -5.92
CA THR A 87 -2.77 -3.76 -5.22
C THR A 87 -2.64 -3.17 -3.83
N LEU A 88 -3.73 -2.61 -3.32
CA LEU A 88 -3.82 -2.10 -1.96
C LEU A 88 -5.01 -2.73 -1.25
N LEU A 89 -4.73 -3.38 -0.12
CA LEU A 89 -5.74 -3.90 0.79
C LEU A 89 -5.72 -3.09 2.08
N ILE A 90 -6.88 -2.71 2.58
CA ILE A 90 -7.07 -2.10 3.90
C ILE A 90 -8.12 -2.91 4.65
N ASP A 91 -7.84 -3.24 5.90
CA ASP A 91 -8.71 -4.08 6.73
C ASP A 91 -9.04 -5.43 6.06
N GLY A 92 -8.10 -5.97 5.29
CA GLY A 92 -8.25 -7.22 4.55
C GLY A 92 -9.10 -7.12 3.29
N LYS A 93 -9.53 -5.93 2.90
CA LYS A 93 -10.37 -5.70 1.71
C LYS A 93 -9.59 -5.01 0.60
N LEU A 94 -9.76 -5.48 -0.63
CA LEU A 94 -9.16 -4.83 -1.80
C LEU A 94 -9.80 -3.46 -2.02
N LEU A 95 -9.00 -2.40 -1.85
CA LEU A 95 -9.44 -1.03 -2.11
C LEU A 95 -9.00 -0.56 -3.50
N ILE A 96 -7.76 -0.83 -3.88
CA ILE A 96 -7.23 -0.44 -5.17
C ILE A 96 -6.70 -1.67 -5.91
N ASP A 97 -7.20 -1.86 -7.12
CA ASP A 97 -6.69 -2.84 -8.07
C ASP A 97 -6.00 -2.10 -9.21
N ASN A 98 -4.68 -2.10 -9.18
CA ASN A 98 -3.81 -1.53 -10.20
C ASN A 98 -2.88 -2.61 -10.75
N ASP A 99 -3.39 -3.84 -10.80
CA ASP A 99 -2.63 -5.04 -11.12
C ASP A 99 -2.37 -5.17 -12.64
N GLY A 100 -1.52 -6.11 -12.97
CA GLY A 100 -1.13 -6.42 -14.35
C GLY A 100 0.09 -5.67 -14.83
N PRO A 101 0.68 -6.12 -15.96
CA PRO A 101 1.80 -5.40 -16.58
C PRO A 101 1.30 -4.10 -17.22
N HIS A 102 1.87 -2.98 -16.87
CA HIS A 102 1.52 -1.68 -17.44
C HIS A 102 2.60 -0.63 -17.15
N SER A 103 2.63 0.40 -17.99
CA SER A 103 3.42 1.61 -17.76
C SER A 103 2.91 2.37 -16.52
N PRO A 104 3.58 3.41 -16.06
CA PRO A 104 3.13 4.16 -14.88
C PRO A 104 1.65 4.52 -14.95
N ARG A 105 0.89 4.05 -13.98
CA ARG A 105 -0.55 4.27 -13.87
C ARG A 105 -0.94 4.51 -12.42
N GLU A 106 -1.74 5.54 -12.21
CA GLU A 106 -2.28 5.88 -10.90
C GLU A 106 -3.76 5.48 -10.82
N VAL A 107 -4.12 4.78 -9.76
CA VAL A 107 -5.50 4.47 -9.42
C VAL A 107 -5.84 5.14 -8.11
N ILE A 108 -6.98 5.82 -8.05
CA ILE A 108 -7.45 6.58 -6.91
C ILE A 108 -8.72 5.93 -6.36
N ALA A 109 -8.82 5.81 -5.04
CA ALA A 109 -10.01 5.31 -4.36
C ALA A 109 -10.25 6.04 -3.05
N GLN A 110 -11.52 6.09 -2.64
CA GLN A 110 -11.91 6.64 -1.35
C GLN A 110 -12.31 5.54 -0.38
N VAL A 111 -12.02 5.75 0.89
CA VAL A 111 -12.38 4.84 1.97
C VAL A 111 -12.76 5.65 3.22
N THR A 112 -13.76 5.19 3.94
CA THR A 112 -14.19 5.79 5.21
C THR A 112 -13.60 4.99 6.37
N LEU A 113 -12.77 5.64 7.18
CA LEU A 113 -12.02 4.99 8.26
C LEU A 113 -12.23 5.72 9.58
N LYS A 114 -12.35 4.94 10.66
CA LYS A 114 -12.29 5.48 12.02
C LYS A 114 -10.85 5.74 12.43
N GLU A 115 -10.68 6.63 13.39
CA GLU A 115 -9.38 6.87 14.02
C GLU A 115 -8.78 5.56 14.52
N GLY A 116 -7.48 5.39 14.34
CA GLY A 116 -6.72 4.25 14.85
C GLY A 116 -5.91 3.53 13.77
N LEU A 117 -5.48 2.33 14.10
CA LEU A 117 -4.62 1.51 13.26
C LEU A 117 -5.45 0.58 12.37
N HIS A 118 -5.22 0.63 11.08
CA HIS A 118 -5.86 -0.23 10.09
C HIS A 118 -4.81 -1.10 9.40
N PRO A 119 -4.95 -2.43 9.43
CA PRO A 119 -4.04 -3.29 8.67
C PRO A 119 -4.01 -2.88 7.20
N ILE A 120 -2.81 -2.75 6.66
CA ILE A 120 -2.59 -2.36 5.27
C ILE A 120 -1.62 -3.33 4.61
N GLU A 121 -1.89 -3.68 3.35
CA GLU A 121 -1.02 -4.51 2.54
C GLU A 121 -0.95 -3.96 1.13
N ILE A 122 0.25 -3.67 0.66
CA ILE A 122 0.50 -3.29 -0.72
C ILE A 122 1.32 -4.41 -1.37
N ARG A 123 0.88 -4.83 -2.55
CA ARG A 123 1.61 -5.77 -3.39
C ARG A 123 2.02 -5.07 -4.66
N TYR A 124 3.23 -5.35 -5.11
CA TYR A 124 3.81 -4.68 -6.26
C TYR A 124 4.74 -5.65 -6.99
N PHE A 125 4.69 -5.64 -8.29
CA PHE A 125 5.70 -6.32 -9.09
C PHE A 125 6.19 -5.42 -10.22
N ASP A 126 7.41 -5.68 -10.63
CA ASP A 126 8.07 -4.98 -11.72
C ASP A 126 9.00 -5.91 -12.47
N ASN A 127 8.92 -5.88 -13.79
CA ASN A 127 9.77 -6.66 -14.67
C ASN A 127 10.84 -5.74 -15.25
N ASN A 128 11.82 -5.39 -14.40
CA ASN A 128 13.03 -4.66 -14.77
C ASN A 128 12.86 -3.14 -14.98
N GLY A 129 12.64 -2.44 -13.91
CA GLY A 129 12.61 -0.97 -13.87
C GLY A 129 11.21 -0.40 -13.74
N GLY A 130 10.92 0.22 -12.63
CA GLY A 130 9.59 0.71 -12.38
C GLY A 130 9.51 1.81 -11.34
N THR A 131 8.30 2.08 -10.91
CA THR A 131 7.99 3.06 -9.88
C THR A 131 6.88 2.57 -8.97
N LEU A 132 6.92 2.98 -7.72
CA LEU A 132 5.91 2.66 -6.72
C LEU A 132 5.77 3.84 -5.76
N GLU A 133 4.54 4.36 -5.62
CA GLU A 133 4.26 5.50 -4.74
C GLU A 133 2.82 5.46 -4.26
N MET A 134 2.60 5.77 -2.99
CA MET A 134 1.25 5.94 -2.44
C MET A 134 1.11 7.30 -1.79
N SER A 135 0.01 7.99 -2.11
CA SER A 135 -0.28 9.34 -1.65
C SER A 135 -1.66 9.46 -1.06
N LEU A 136 -1.81 10.44 -0.16
CA LEU A 136 -3.09 10.93 0.32
C LEU A 136 -3.45 12.19 -0.48
N ILE A 137 -4.69 12.27 -0.95
CA ILE A 137 -5.18 13.44 -1.68
C ILE A 137 -6.15 14.19 -0.79
N ASN A 138 -5.90 15.47 -0.52
CA ASN A 138 -6.78 16.30 0.29
C ASN A 138 -7.96 16.87 -0.53
N GLU A 139 -8.85 17.60 0.14
CA GLU A 139 -10.04 18.19 -0.48
C GLU A 139 -9.72 19.17 -1.62
N LYS A 140 -8.53 19.75 -1.60
CA LYS A 140 -8.06 20.67 -2.64
C LYS A 140 -7.40 19.96 -3.82
N GLY A 141 -7.31 18.61 -3.77
CA GLY A 141 -6.63 17.83 -4.78
C GLY A 141 -5.11 17.79 -4.64
N GLU A 142 -4.58 18.27 -3.53
CA GLU A 142 -3.14 18.25 -3.25
C GLU A 142 -2.72 16.88 -2.75
N LYS A 143 -1.60 16.39 -3.25
CA LYS A 143 -1.04 15.08 -2.87
C LYS A 143 -0.01 15.21 -1.78
N GLN A 144 -0.07 14.29 -0.82
CA GLN A 144 0.92 14.11 0.23
C GLN A 144 1.39 12.66 0.20
N ILE A 145 2.69 12.45 0.06
CA ILE A 145 3.29 11.11 0.18
C ILE A 145 3.07 10.64 1.61
N LEU A 146 2.55 9.43 1.78
CA LEU A 146 2.36 8.84 3.09
C LEU A 146 3.71 8.36 3.65
N GLY A 147 4.06 8.84 4.82
CA GLY A 147 5.31 8.52 5.49
C GLY A 147 5.11 8.08 6.93
N LYS A 148 6.12 8.29 7.76
CA LYS A 148 6.21 7.78 9.12
C LYS A 148 5.07 8.17 10.05
N ASP A 149 4.39 9.29 9.80
CA ASP A 149 3.24 9.70 10.62
C ASP A 149 1.99 8.88 10.31
N TRP A 150 1.98 8.17 9.21
CA TRP A 150 0.83 7.42 8.71
C TRP A 150 1.07 5.91 8.66
N LEU A 151 2.32 5.48 8.50
CA LEU A 151 2.67 4.08 8.28
C LEU A 151 3.42 3.53 9.49
N LYS A 152 2.95 2.38 9.99
CA LYS A 152 3.49 1.71 11.17
C LYS A 152 3.65 0.21 10.91
N HIS A 153 4.53 -0.42 11.69
CA HIS A 153 4.66 -1.87 11.69
C HIS A 153 4.85 -2.44 13.09
#